data_24d13fcfde1f96d5ddf303147b61268d
#
_entry.id   24d13fcfde1f96d5ddf303147b61268d
#
_cell.length_a   1.000
_cell.length_b   1.000
_cell.length_c   1.000
_cell.angle_alpha   90.00
_cell.angle_beta   90.00
_cell.angle_gamma   90.00
#
_symmetry.space_group_name_H-M   'P 1'
#
loop_
_entity.id
_entity.type
_entity.pdbx_description
1 polymer ?
#
loop_
_entity_poly.entity_id
_entity_poly.type
_entity_poly.pdbx_seq_one_letter_code
_entity_poly.pdbx_strand_id
1 'polypeptide(L)'
;MEKKNIFDINRNDYIEYNNGTSLDRMLNAYYQAIDESNKLITHSNIAGMDQVVVSTVDKPIIGTQALDTCFGILFYDRKNKFGICGHADPYNTFDIIVEMLKQIPESTEGIIEYTIVPGYRAMKQKNFEREDEMQDILRNYMSINPKIHFTSLKTPLNPSMPNGLLCYDFAFDTISGRDVTSIVFKNYAEEQRRHHI
;
A
#
# COMPACT_ATOMS: atom_id res chain seq x y z
N MET A 1 36.87 10.94 25.07
CA MET A 1 36.00 9.93 24.46
C MET A 1 34.90 10.68 23.72
N GLU A 2 35.09 10.89 22.43
CA GLU A 2 34.05 11.54 21.58
C GLU A 2 32.83 10.63 21.53
N LYS A 3 31.67 11.21 21.82
CA LYS A 3 30.41 10.52 21.66
C LYS A 3 30.16 10.40 20.13
N LYS A 4 30.52 9.25 19.53
CA LYS A 4 30.07 8.93 18.18
C LYS A 4 28.54 9.03 18.18
N ASN A 5 28.03 9.82 17.25
CA ASN A 5 26.60 9.95 17.04
C ASN A 5 26.07 8.58 16.60
N ILE A 6 24.97 8.10 17.19
CA ILE A 6 24.36 6.80 16.89
C ILE A 6 24.05 6.66 15.39
N PHE A 7 23.96 7.78 14.68
CA PHE A 7 23.68 7.84 13.24
C PHE A 7 24.91 7.75 12.33
N ASP A 8 26.15 7.77 12.88
CA ASP A 8 27.40 7.65 12.13
C ASP A 8 27.99 6.22 12.12
N ILE A 9 27.24 5.24 12.64
CA ILE A 9 27.70 3.85 12.68
C ILE A 9 27.52 3.24 11.28
N ASN A 10 28.64 2.97 10.61
CA ASN A 10 28.64 2.26 9.33
C ASN A 10 28.17 0.82 9.54
N ARG A 11 27.37 0.29 8.61
CA ARG A 11 26.81 -1.08 8.63
C ARG A 11 27.89 -2.15 8.88
N ASN A 12 29.11 -1.95 8.38
CA ASN A 12 30.23 -2.88 8.55
C ASN A 12 30.79 -2.91 9.98
N ASP A 13 30.76 -1.77 10.68
CA ASP A 13 31.21 -1.69 12.10
C ASP A 13 30.22 -2.42 13.03
N TYR A 14 28.99 -2.65 12.54
CA TYR A 14 27.90 -3.23 13.30
C TYR A 14 27.91 -4.77 13.29
N ILE A 15 28.42 -5.38 12.23
CA ILE A 15 28.51 -6.85 12.07
C ILE A 15 29.54 -7.45 13.02
N GLU A 16 30.57 -6.71 13.43
CA GLU A 16 31.60 -7.18 14.36
C GLU A 16 31.17 -7.16 15.85
N TYR A 17 30.10 -6.46 16.21
CA TYR A 17 29.61 -6.29 17.59
C TYR A 17 28.64 -7.38 18.07
N ASN A 18 28.63 -8.53 17.49
CA ASN A 18 27.58 -9.55 17.62
C ASN A 18 27.71 -10.49 18.81
N ASN A 19 28.00 -9.97 20.01
CA ASN A 19 27.97 -10.76 21.25
C ASN A 19 27.28 -10.04 22.42
N GLY A 20 25.99 -9.80 22.28
CA GLY A 20 25.17 -10.25 23.37
C GLY A 20 24.65 -9.27 24.40
N THR A 21 24.62 -7.94 24.27
CA THR A 21 23.83 -7.10 25.20
C THR A 21 22.38 -6.93 24.73
N SER A 22 21.44 -6.70 25.66
CA SER A 22 20.03 -6.43 25.33
C SER A 22 19.88 -5.24 24.37
N LEU A 23 20.75 -4.23 24.50
CA LEU A 23 20.82 -3.05 23.65
C LEU A 23 21.24 -3.42 22.21
N ASP A 24 22.22 -4.30 22.06
CA ASP A 24 22.71 -4.72 20.74
C ASP A 24 21.63 -5.49 19.98
N ARG A 25 20.84 -6.31 20.67
CA ARG A 25 19.70 -7.01 20.06
C ARG A 25 18.60 -6.04 19.62
N MET A 26 18.31 -5.02 20.42
CA MET A 26 17.34 -3.99 20.04
C MET A 26 17.81 -3.15 18.85
N LEU A 27 19.09 -2.78 18.83
CA LEU A 27 19.69 -2.04 17.70
C LEU A 27 19.73 -2.89 16.44
N ASN A 28 20.09 -4.19 16.55
CA ASN A 28 20.04 -5.12 15.42
C ASN A 28 18.63 -5.27 14.85
N ALA A 29 17.63 -5.47 15.70
CA ALA A 29 16.23 -5.54 15.27
C ALA A 29 15.76 -4.23 14.62
N TYR A 30 16.22 -3.08 15.14
CA TYR A 30 15.90 -1.77 14.56
C TYR A 30 16.53 -1.58 13.17
N TYR A 31 17.82 -1.93 13.00
CA TYR A 31 18.49 -1.82 11.69
C TYR A 31 17.98 -2.84 10.70
N GLN A 32 17.63 -4.05 11.12
CA GLN A 32 16.95 -5.02 10.26
C GLN A 32 15.59 -4.50 9.80
N ALA A 33 14.81 -3.89 10.69
CA ALA A 33 13.52 -3.30 10.35
C ALA A 33 13.67 -2.14 9.35
N ILE A 34 14.71 -1.29 9.48
CA ILE A 34 15.03 -0.22 8.52
C ILE A 34 15.43 -0.81 7.16
N ASP A 35 16.28 -1.83 7.15
CA ASP A 35 16.76 -2.47 5.91
C ASP A 35 15.60 -3.17 5.17
N GLU A 36 14.75 -3.88 5.90
CA GLU A 36 13.53 -4.48 5.37
C GLU A 36 12.57 -3.44 4.84
N SER A 37 12.42 -2.32 5.49
CA SER A 37 11.54 -1.25 5.08
C SER A 37 12.07 -0.49 3.84
N ASN A 38 13.35 -0.16 3.79
CA ASN A 38 13.97 0.40 2.59
C ASN A 38 13.81 -0.54 1.39
N LYS A 39 13.97 -1.86 1.64
CA LYS A 39 13.70 -2.89 0.64
C LYS A 39 12.23 -2.89 0.22
N LEU A 40 11.28 -2.74 1.15
CA LEU A 40 9.86 -2.67 0.87
C LEU A 40 9.50 -1.43 0.04
N ILE A 41 10.08 -0.26 0.33
CA ILE A 41 9.86 0.98 -0.45
C ILE A 41 10.37 0.82 -1.88
N THR A 42 11.56 0.27 -2.07
CA THR A 42 12.13 0.03 -3.42
C THR A 42 11.36 -1.02 -4.22
N HIS A 43 10.62 -1.92 -3.54
CA HIS A 43 9.81 -2.97 -4.15
C HIS A 43 8.31 -2.62 -4.20
N SER A 44 7.97 -1.34 -4.05
CA SER A 44 6.58 -0.88 -4.06
C SER A 44 6.26 -0.03 -5.29
N ASN A 45 5.00 -0.10 -5.71
CA ASN A 45 4.36 0.82 -6.63
C ASN A 45 3.26 1.57 -5.87
N ILE A 46 3.42 2.87 -5.68
CA ILE A 46 2.48 3.72 -4.94
C ILE A 46 1.76 4.65 -5.92
N ALA A 47 0.44 4.53 -5.99
CA ALA A 47 -0.40 5.38 -6.82
C ALA A 47 -0.47 6.80 -6.25
N GLY A 48 -0.16 7.79 -7.06
CA GLY A 48 -0.52 9.19 -6.82
C GLY A 48 -1.95 9.47 -7.26
N MET A 49 -2.41 10.72 -7.04
CA MET A 49 -3.77 11.15 -7.45
C MET A 49 -4.01 10.85 -8.94
N ASP A 50 -5.18 10.26 -9.23
CA ASP A 50 -5.63 9.88 -10.57
C ASP A 50 -4.70 8.88 -11.30
N GLN A 51 -3.98 8.08 -10.54
CA GLN A 51 -3.11 7.04 -11.07
C GLN A 51 -3.60 5.65 -10.72
N VAL A 52 -3.27 4.72 -11.62
CA VAL A 52 -3.41 3.28 -11.42
C VAL A 52 -2.02 2.65 -11.45
N VAL A 53 -1.72 1.80 -10.49
CA VAL A 53 -0.49 1.01 -10.43
C VAL A 53 -0.81 -0.46 -10.36
N VAL A 54 0.10 -1.27 -10.92
CA VAL A 54 -0.02 -2.72 -11.00
C VAL A 54 1.16 -3.34 -10.31
N SER A 55 0.94 -4.44 -9.57
CA SER A 55 2.02 -5.21 -8.99
C SER A 55 2.82 -5.94 -10.08
N THR A 56 4.11 -6.07 -9.85
CA THR A 56 5.02 -6.86 -10.67
C THR A 56 5.80 -7.82 -9.79
N VAL A 57 6.52 -8.77 -10.39
CA VAL A 57 7.40 -9.70 -9.64
C VAL A 57 8.44 -8.92 -8.82
N ASP A 58 9.00 -7.85 -9.40
CA ASP A 58 10.02 -7.03 -8.74
C ASP A 58 9.43 -6.00 -7.77
N LYS A 59 8.15 -5.63 -7.97
CA LYS A 59 7.41 -4.68 -7.14
C LYS A 59 6.07 -5.25 -6.72
N PRO A 60 6.06 -6.21 -5.81
CA PRO A 60 4.84 -6.88 -5.38
C PRO A 60 3.98 -6.04 -4.44
N ILE A 61 4.52 -4.96 -3.89
CA ILE A 61 3.79 -4.08 -2.98
C ILE A 61 3.14 -2.96 -3.79
N ILE A 62 1.84 -2.80 -3.62
CA ILE A 62 1.04 -1.74 -4.22
C ILE A 62 0.29 -0.98 -3.13
N GLY A 63 0.01 0.29 -3.39
CA GLY A 63 -0.70 1.11 -2.42
C GLY A 63 -0.93 2.52 -2.92
N THR A 64 -1.39 3.37 -2.02
CA THR A 64 -1.57 4.79 -2.27
C THR A 64 -1.38 5.61 -0.99
N GLN A 65 -1.16 6.89 -1.14
CA GLN A 65 -0.91 7.82 -0.05
C GLN A 65 -1.76 9.09 -0.17
N ALA A 66 -1.84 9.82 0.94
CA ALA A 66 -2.48 11.12 1.04
C ALA A 66 -3.98 11.13 0.67
N LEU A 67 -4.70 10.07 1.04
CA LEU A 67 -6.15 9.98 0.87
C LEU A 67 -6.84 10.91 1.88
N ASP A 68 -7.35 12.03 1.41
CA ASP A 68 -8.12 12.99 2.20
C ASP A 68 -9.59 12.98 1.80
N THR A 69 -9.95 13.59 0.67
CA THR A 69 -11.27 13.51 0.05
C THR A 69 -11.36 12.37 -0.99
N CYS A 70 -10.22 11.84 -1.41
CA CYS A 70 -10.06 10.82 -2.43
C CYS A 70 -10.36 9.41 -1.91
N PHE A 71 -10.32 8.43 -2.81
CA PHE A 71 -10.52 7.02 -2.51
C PHE A 71 -9.33 6.22 -3.02
N GLY A 72 -8.83 5.33 -2.19
CA GLY A 72 -7.92 4.27 -2.63
C GLY A 72 -8.71 3.02 -2.97
N ILE A 73 -8.42 2.40 -4.10
CA ILE A 73 -9.13 1.21 -4.59
C ILE A 73 -8.09 0.12 -4.80
N LEU A 74 -8.37 -1.07 -4.31
CA LEU A 74 -7.51 -2.25 -4.46
C LEU A 74 -8.29 -3.38 -5.11
N PHE A 75 -7.74 -3.96 -6.20
CA PHE A 75 -8.10 -5.27 -6.74
C PHE A 75 -6.97 -6.25 -6.48
N TYR A 76 -7.30 -7.47 -6.03
CA TYR A 76 -6.33 -8.49 -5.72
C TYR A 76 -6.75 -9.86 -6.20
N ASP A 77 -5.98 -10.45 -7.10
CA ASP A 77 -6.07 -11.85 -7.50
C ASP A 77 -5.15 -12.70 -6.61
N ARG A 78 -5.72 -13.34 -5.61
CA ARG A 78 -5.00 -14.15 -4.65
C ARG A 78 -4.33 -15.37 -5.29
N LYS A 79 -4.94 -15.94 -6.32
CA LYS A 79 -4.44 -17.12 -7.02
C LYS A 79 -3.17 -16.80 -7.79
N ASN A 80 -3.17 -15.70 -8.52
CA ASN A 80 -2.05 -15.29 -9.37
C ASN A 80 -1.09 -14.34 -8.68
N LYS A 81 -1.35 -13.96 -7.40
CA LYS A 81 -0.53 -13.00 -6.64
C LYS A 81 -0.37 -11.65 -7.36
N PHE A 82 -1.44 -11.21 -7.96
CA PHE A 82 -1.49 -10.01 -8.78
C PHE A 82 -2.42 -8.99 -8.14
N GLY A 83 -2.03 -7.72 -8.20
CA GLY A 83 -2.84 -6.64 -7.64
C GLY A 83 -2.78 -5.38 -8.48
N ILE A 84 -3.87 -4.61 -8.40
CA ILE A 84 -4.03 -3.30 -9.02
C ILE A 84 -4.50 -2.34 -7.94
N CYS A 85 -3.85 -1.18 -7.82
CA CYS A 85 -4.25 -0.13 -6.90
C CYS A 85 -4.50 1.17 -7.65
N GLY A 86 -5.63 1.81 -7.38
CA GLY A 86 -6.01 3.11 -7.91
C GLY A 86 -6.14 4.16 -6.82
N HIS A 87 -5.77 5.41 -7.13
CA HIS A 87 -6.06 6.59 -6.32
C HIS A 87 -7.05 7.46 -7.10
N ALA A 88 -8.27 7.52 -6.65
CA ALA A 88 -9.36 8.20 -7.34
C ALA A 88 -9.75 9.50 -6.63
N ASP A 89 -9.75 10.60 -7.37
CA ASP A 89 -10.46 11.81 -6.98
C ASP A 89 -11.99 11.54 -6.95
N PRO A 90 -12.77 12.22 -6.08
CA PRO A 90 -14.22 12.04 -6.05
C PRO A 90 -14.95 12.20 -7.39
N TYR A 91 -14.40 12.97 -8.32
CA TYR A 91 -15.06 13.27 -9.60
C TYR A 91 -14.69 12.30 -10.72
N ASN A 92 -13.59 11.55 -10.58
CA ASN A 92 -13.11 10.61 -11.60
C ASN A 92 -13.00 9.16 -11.12
N THR A 93 -13.67 8.83 -10.02
CA THR A 93 -13.68 7.46 -9.47
C THR A 93 -14.08 6.42 -10.52
N PHE A 94 -15.08 6.75 -11.35
CA PHE A 94 -15.52 5.88 -12.44
C PHE A 94 -14.38 5.57 -13.43
N ASP A 95 -13.68 6.61 -13.90
CA ASP A 95 -12.61 6.47 -14.90
C ASP A 95 -11.44 5.65 -14.34
N ILE A 96 -11.10 5.85 -13.07
CA ILE A 96 -10.06 5.06 -12.39
C ILE A 96 -10.46 3.59 -12.30
N ILE A 97 -11.70 3.27 -11.92
CA ILE A 97 -12.16 1.88 -11.86
C ILE A 97 -12.11 1.24 -13.27
N VAL A 98 -12.56 1.94 -14.29
CA VAL A 98 -12.50 1.46 -15.68
C VAL A 98 -11.06 1.22 -16.12
N GLU A 99 -10.14 2.12 -15.75
CA GLU A 99 -8.71 1.94 -16.06
C GLU A 99 -8.11 0.74 -15.31
N MET A 100 -8.49 0.54 -14.05
CA MET A 100 -8.08 -0.65 -13.28
C MET A 100 -8.60 -1.95 -13.93
N LEU A 101 -9.84 -1.97 -14.40
CA LEU A 101 -10.43 -3.14 -15.07
C LEU A 101 -9.68 -3.50 -16.36
N LYS A 102 -9.18 -2.51 -17.11
CA LYS A 102 -8.35 -2.73 -18.31
C LYS A 102 -6.99 -3.35 -17.98
N GLN A 103 -6.49 -3.16 -16.75
CA GLN A 103 -5.21 -3.75 -16.32
C GLN A 103 -5.34 -5.21 -15.89
N ILE A 104 -6.56 -5.76 -15.77
CA ILE A 104 -6.75 -7.19 -15.47
C ILE A 104 -6.26 -8.01 -16.65
N PRO A 105 -5.29 -8.93 -16.45
CA PRO A 105 -4.79 -9.77 -17.53
C PRO A 105 -5.91 -10.60 -18.16
N GLU A 106 -5.93 -10.73 -19.49
CA GLU A 106 -6.92 -11.52 -20.23
C GLU A 106 -6.99 -12.99 -19.81
N SER A 107 -5.89 -13.52 -19.28
CA SER A 107 -5.79 -14.89 -18.76
C SER A 107 -6.38 -15.05 -17.35
N THR A 108 -6.85 -13.96 -16.72
CA THR A 108 -7.40 -14.01 -15.37
C THR A 108 -8.74 -14.72 -15.36
N GLU A 109 -8.85 -15.74 -14.50
CA GLU A 109 -10.07 -16.48 -14.26
C GLU A 109 -10.26 -16.72 -12.76
N GLY A 110 -11.49 -16.56 -12.26
CA GLY A 110 -11.83 -16.82 -10.86
C GLY A 110 -12.14 -15.57 -10.06
N ILE A 111 -11.68 -15.54 -8.82
CA ILE A 111 -12.08 -14.51 -7.86
C ILE A 111 -11.03 -13.40 -7.79
N ILE A 112 -11.48 -12.16 -8.00
CA ILE A 112 -10.74 -10.94 -7.67
C ILE A 112 -11.34 -10.36 -6.38
N GLU A 113 -10.53 -10.24 -5.35
CA GLU A 113 -10.93 -9.56 -4.12
C GLU A 113 -10.75 -8.04 -4.31
N TYR A 114 -11.68 -7.24 -3.79
CA TYR A 114 -11.59 -5.79 -3.89
C TYR A 114 -11.91 -5.09 -2.58
N THR A 115 -11.41 -3.88 -2.43
CA THR A 115 -11.81 -2.96 -1.36
C THR A 115 -11.66 -1.51 -1.79
N ILE A 116 -12.46 -0.64 -1.17
CA ILE A 116 -12.32 0.81 -1.23
C ILE A 116 -11.86 1.32 0.13
N VAL A 117 -10.85 2.16 0.14
CA VAL A 117 -10.37 2.87 1.32
C VAL A 117 -10.73 4.34 1.15
N PRO A 118 -11.78 4.83 1.83
CA PRO A 118 -12.12 6.25 1.79
C PRO A 118 -11.02 7.07 2.49
N GLY A 119 -10.72 8.23 1.98
CA GLY A 119 -9.84 9.19 2.63
C GLY A 119 -10.46 9.76 3.91
N TYR A 120 -9.66 10.46 4.69
CA TYR A 120 -10.06 10.93 6.02
C TYR A 120 -11.33 11.82 6.01
N ARG A 121 -11.40 12.81 5.12
CA ARG A 121 -12.59 13.66 4.98
C ARG A 121 -13.71 12.97 4.22
N ALA A 122 -13.41 12.12 3.24
CA ALA A 122 -14.41 11.33 2.54
C ALA A 122 -15.20 10.44 3.51
N MET A 123 -14.52 9.80 4.46
CA MET A 123 -15.17 8.99 5.51
C MET A 123 -16.10 9.82 6.39
N LYS A 124 -15.71 11.06 6.75
CA LYS A 124 -16.54 11.96 7.57
C LYS A 124 -17.79 12.46 6.84
N GLN A 125 -17.71 12.63 5.53
CA GLN A 125 -18.83 13.11 4.71
C GLN A 125 -19.87 12.02 4.37
N LYS A 126 -19.63 10.77 4.80
CA LYS A 126 -20.52 9.60 4.55
C LYS A 126 -20.88 9.43 3.05
N ASN A 127 -19.93 9.69 2.17
CA ASN A 127 -20.12 9.53 0.72
C ASN A 127 -20.14 8.03 0.32
N PHE A 128 -21.11 7.28 0.86
CA PHE A 128 -21.30 5.85 0.56
C PHE A 128 -21.90 5.58 -0.84
N GLU A 129 -22.45 6.59 -1.48
CA GLU A 129 -23.05 6.46 -2.83
C GLU A 129 -22.06 5.86 -3.85
N ARG A 130 -20.77 6.05 -3.64
CA ARG A 130 -19.73 5.55 -4.55
C ARG A 130 -19.41 4.08 -4.42
N GLU A 131 -19.71 3.46 -3.29
CA GLU A 131 -19.58 2.01 -3.13
C GLU A 131 -20.63 1.29 -4.00
N ASP A 132 -21.85 1.82 -4.04
CA ASP A 132 -22.92 1.29 -4.88
C ASP A 132 -22.59 1.47 -6.37
N GLU A 133 -22.09 2.65 -6.77
CA GLU A 133 -21.64 2.91 -8.14
C GLU A 133 -20.53 1.91 -8.56
N MET A 134 -19.55 1.66 -7.71
CA MET A 134 -18.52 0.69 -8.01
C MET A 134 -19.10 -0.72 -8.17
N GLN A 135 -20.01 -1.13 -7.29
CA GLN A 135 -20.63 -2.44 -7.40
C GLN A 135 -21.40 -2.60 -8.71
N ASP A 136 -22.04 -1.53 -9.23
CA ASP A 136 -22.70 -1.56 -10.52
C ASP A 136 -21.71 -1.72 -11.67
N ILE A 137 -20.57 -1.01 -11.63
CA ILE A 137 -19.51 -1.15 -12.64
C ILE A 137 -18.96 -2.58 -12.63
N LEU A 138 -18.67 -3.14 -11.45
CA LEU A 138 -18.15 -4.49 -11.33
C LEU A 138 -19.16 -5.54 -11.80
N ARG A 139 -20.46 -5.36 -11.51
CA ARG A 139 -21.55 -6.23 -12.03
C ARG A 139 -21.61 -6.20 -13.54
N ASN A 140 -21.52 -5.02 -14.14
CA ASN A 140 -21.51 -4.86 -15.59
C ASN A 140 -20.28 -5.53 -16.22
N TYR A 141 -19.10 -5.35 -15.62
CA TYR A 141 -17.88 -6.02 -16.09
C TYR A 141 -18.00 -7.54 -16.01
N MET A 142 -18.51 -8.11 -14.91
CA MET A 142 -18.74 -9.56 -14.77
C MET A 142 -19.73 -10.10 -15.79
N SER A 143 -20.72 -9.33 -16.20
CA SER A 143 -21.72 -9.77 -17.20
C SER A 143 -21.10 -10.04 -18.58
N ILE A 144 -20.05 -9.30 -18.93
CA ILE A 144 -19.31 -9.47 -20.20
C ILE A 144 -18.06 -10.33 -20.04
N ASN A 145 -17.60 -10.56 -18.81
CA ASN A 145 -16.45 -11.41 -18.45
C ASN A 145 -16.87 -12.47 -17.43
N PRO A 146 -17.68 -13.47 -17.82
CA PRO A 146 -18.31 -14.41 -16.86
C PRO A 146 -17.34 -15.33 -16.12
N LYS A 147 -16.07 -15.36 -16.52
CA LYS A 147 -15.02 -16.12 -15.85
C LYS A 147 -14.45 -15.39 -14.62
N ILE A 148 -14.75 -14.12 -14.43
CA ILE A 148 -14.25 -13.27 -13.34
C ILE A 148 -15.39 -12.97 -12.37
N HIS A 149 -15.10 -13.10 -11.07
CA HIS A 149 -16.04 -12.78 -9.99
C HIS A 149 -15.36 -11.85 -9.00
N PHE A 150 -16.00 -10.72 -8.68
CA PHE A 150 -15.51 -9.81 -7.63
C PHE A 150 -16.14 -10.12 -6.29
N THR A 151 -15.31 -10.12 -5.24
CA THR A 151 -15.73 -10.27 -3.84
C THR A 151 -14.99 -9.29 -2.95
N SER A 152 -15.54 -8.98 -1.79
CA SER A 152 -14.84 -8.13 -0.81
C SER A 152 -13.50 -8.73 -0.40
N LEU A 153 -12.50 -7.89 -0.22
CA LEU A 153 -11.16 -8.30 0.24
C LEU A 153 -11.28 -8.97 1.63
N LYS A 154 -10.73 -10.17 1.75
CA LYS A 154 -10.76 -10.95 3.01
C LYS A 154 -9.76 -10.44 4.04
N THR A 155 -8.64 -9.89 3.59
CA THR A 155 -7.62 -9.32 4.46
C THR A 155 -7.99 -7.87 4.78
N PRO A 156 -8.24 -7.51 6.04
CA PRO A 156 -8.53 -6.12 6.38
C PRO A 156 -7.33 -5.24 6.07
N LEU A 157 -7.57 -4.07 5.46
CA LEU A 157 -6.60 -3.01 5.36
C LEU A 157 -6.69 -2.13 6.61
N ASN A 158 -5.55 -1.70 7.12
CA ASN A 158 -5.45 -0.79 8.25
C ASN A 158 -4.79 0.52 7.78
N PRO A 159 -5.56 1.42 7.17
CA PRO A 159 -5.02 2.70 6.71
C PRO A 159 -4.38 3.45 7.88
N SER A 160 -3.21 4.01 7.66
CA SER A 160 -2.51 4.80 8.67
C SER A 160 -2.57 6.29 8.36
N MET A 161 -2.51 7.12 9.39
CA MET A 161 -2.35 8.58 9.27
C MET A 161 -0.89 8.92 9.60
N PRO A 162 -0.03 9.10 8.61
CA PRO A 162 1.36 9.43 8.87
C PRO A 162 1.48 10.86 9.42
N ASN A 163 2.27 11.02 10.48
CA ASN A 163 2.74 12.34 10.98
C ASN A 163 1.68 13.38 11.34
N GLY A 164 0.49 12.97 11.77
CA GLY A 164 -0.56 13.90 12.15
C GLY A 164 -1.21 14.64 10.98
N LEU A 165 -0.91 14.25 9.74
CA LEU A 165 -1.67 14.65 8.57
C LEU A 165 -3.03 13.96 8.61
N LEU A 166 -4.09 14.70 8.28
CA LEU A 166 -5.46 14.19 8.24
C LEU A 166 -5.72 13.46 6.90
N CYS A 167 -4.83 12.56 6.52
CA CYS A 167 -4.90 11.77 5.31
C CYS A 167 -4.60 10.30 5.63
N TYR A 168 -5.20 9.38 4.89
CA TYR A 168 -4.90 7.95 5.01
C TYR A 168 -3.92 7.50 3.93
N ASP A 169 -3.04 6.59 4.31
CA ASP A 169 -2.19 5.83 3.41
C ASP A 169 -2.49 4.35 3.58
N PHE A 170 -2.34 3.56 2.53
CA PHE A 170 -2.31 2.11 2.66
C PHE A 170 -1.35 1.46 1.66
N ALA A 171 -0.82 0.30 2.03
CA ALA A 171 -0.02 -0.56 1.17
C ALA A 171 -0.33 -2.04 1.41
N PHE A 172 -0.30 -2.81 0.33
CA PHE A 172 -0.65 -4.23 0.32
C PHE A 172 0.39 -5.04 -0.43
N ASP A 173 0.89 -6.10 0.19
CA ASP A 173 1.81 -7.05 -0.44
C ASP A 173 1.03 -8.17 -1.14
N THR A 174 1.11 -8.22 -2.46
CA THR A 174 0.37 -9.17 -3.28
C THR A 174 0.90 -10.60 -3.17
N ILE A 175 2.16 -10.80 -2.81
CA ILE A 175 2.75 -12.13 -2.63
C ILE A 175 2.21 -12.78 -1.36
N SER A 176 2.30 -12.07 -0.22
CA SER A 176 1.82 -12.58 1.05
C SER A 176 0.30 -12.46 1.22
N GLY A 177 -0.33 -11.56 0.46
CA GLY A 177 -1.75 -11.21 0.61
C GLY A 177 -2.04 -10.47 1.92
N ARG A 178 -1.13 -9.61 2.38
CA ARG A 178 -1.21 -8.91 3.67
C ARG A 178 -1.12 -7.40 3.52
N ASP A 179 -1.74 -6.72 4.47
CA ASP A 179 -1.52 -5.29 4.70
C ASP A 179 -0.11 -5.06 5.24
N VAL A 180 0.63 -4.16 4.59
CA VAL A 180 1.98 -3.73 4.97
C VAL A 180 2.07 -2.21 5.17
N THR A 181 0.94 -1.54 5.34
CA THR A 181 0.81 -0.08 5.46
C THR A 181 1.73 0.50 6.52
N SER A 182 1.67 -0.05 7.73
CA SER A 182 2.47 0.47 8.85
C SER A 182 3.98 0.32 8.63
N ILE A 183 4.40 -0.66 7.84
CA ILE A 183 5.82 -0.89 7.56
C ILE A 183 6.31 0.05 6.45
N VAL A 184 5.53 0.17 5.37
CA VAL A 184 5.90 1.00 4.21
C VAL A 184 5.93 2.49 4.57
N PHE A 185 4.87 3.00 5.21
CA PHE A 185 4.72 4.45 5.41
C PHE A 185 5.32 4.99 6.71
N LYS A 186 5.57 4.17 7.72
CA LYS A 186 6.25 4.62 8.94
C LYS A 186 7.64 5.18 8.64
N ASN A 187 8.36 4.56 7.75
CA ASN A 187 9.73 4.95 7.42
C ASN A 187 9.79 6.07 6.37
N TYR A 188 8.82 6.13 5.45
CA TYR A 188 8.68 7.27 4.54
C TYR A 188 8.56 8.60 5.31
N ALA A 189 7.81 8.59 6.39
CA ALA A 189 7.65 9.73 7.28
C ALA A 189 8.93 10.11 8.04
N GLU A 190 9.78 9.14 8.38
CA GLU A 190 11.06 9.39 9.04
C GLU A 190 12.12 9.90 8.05
N GLU A 191 12.12 9.43 6.80
CA GLU A 191 13.00 9.94 5.75
C GLU A 191 12.68 11.39 5.37
N GLN A 192 11.39 11.74 5.22
CA GLN A 192 10.99 13.11 4.95
C GLN A 192 11.47 14.08 6.04
N ARG A 193 11.45 13.68 7.30
CA ARG A 193 11.97 14.50 8.40
C ARG A 193 13.48 14.72 8.34
N ARG A 194 14.25 13.77 7.79
CA ARG A 194 15.72 13.88 7.67
C ARG A 194 16.16 14.82 6.56
N HIS A 195 15.31 15.02 5.55
CA HIS A 195 15.61 15.90 4.40
C HIS A 195 15.14 17.35 4.60
N HIS A 196 14.43 17.65 5.69
CA HIS A 196 13.95 19.01 6.02
C HIS A 196 14.66 19.62 7.24
N ILE A 197 15.78 19.07 7.67
CA ILE A 197 16.73 19.64 8.63
C ILE A 197 18.05 19.90 7.86
#